data_6be3da08962ec5c9c05ecea4eb957f25
#
_entry.id   6be3da08962ec5c9c05ecea4eb957f25
#
_cell.length_a   1.000
_cell.length_b   1.000
_cell.length_c   1.000
_cell.angle_alpha   90.00
_cell.angle_beta   90.00
_cell.angle_gamma   90.00
#
_symmetry.space_group_name_H-M   'P 1'
#
loop_
_entity.id
_entity.type
_entity.pdbx_description
1 polymer ?
#
loop_
_entity_poly.entity_id
_entity_poly.type
_entity_poly.pdbx_seq_one_letter_code
_entity_poly.pdbx_strand_id
1 'polypeptide(L)'
;NTLCQNKEKKVFEKDMLFATLQTSTRNIKIKNHTCLLTDTVGFIERLPHNLIQAFRSTLEEVKEADLLLHVVDSSFEDYQLQVDTTNKVLEELGVENTPMIYVYNKVDLNKYGYVHPVSPYVFISAKEKIGLDLLEDEISHILFKDYETFQLGIPYDQGEDFKYLYENTYVEQVDYRDDYIYLQIEAKRQDIKDYLKYLLLN
;
A
#
# COMPACT_ATOMS: atom_id res chain seq x y z
N ASN A 1 1.82 -2.38 -12.46
CA ASN A 1 0.68 -2.69 -13.36
C ASN A 1 -0.18 -3.86 -12.85
N THR A 2 0.37 -4.76 -12.05
CA THR A 2 -0.33 -5.99 -11.61
C THR A 2 -1.39 -5.70 -10.54
N LEU A 3 -1.19 -4.72 -9.68
CA LEU A 3 -2.14 -4.27 -8.65
C LEU A 3 -3.19 -3.26 -9.19
N CYS A 4 -3.01 -2.74 -10.41
CA CYS A 4 -3.93 -1.79 -11.02
C CYS A 4 -4.95 -2.52 -11.91
N GLN A 5 -6.23 -2.48 -11.56
CA GLN A 5 -7.32 -3.08 -12.37
C GLN A 5 -7.76 -2.20 -13.57
N ASN A 6 -7.33 -0.95 -13.67
CA ASN A 6 -7.68 -0.06 -14.78
C ASN A 6 -6.82 -0.30 -16.02
N LYS A 7 -7.48 -0.66 -17.14
CA LYS A 7 -6.88 -1.06 -18.43
C LYS A 7 -6.29 0.07 -19.27
N GLU A 8 -6.26 1.32 -18.84
CA GLU A 8 -6.06 2.45 -19.76
C GLU A 8 -4.62 2.95 -19.95
N LYS A 9 -3.60 2.41 -19.29
CA LYS A 9 -2.21 2.67 -19.68
C LYS A 9 -1.31 1.46 -19.45
N LYS A 10 -1.11 0.65 -20.49
CA LYS A 10 0.03 -0.29 -20.53
C LYS A 10 1.31 0.53 -20.61
N VAL A 11 2.08 0.55 -19.55
CA VAL A 11 3.46 1.04 -19.57
C VAL A 11 4.31 -0.02 -20.23
N PHE A 12 5.12 0.38 -21.22
CA PHE A 12 6.05 -0.50 -21.91
C PHE A 12 7.06 -1.08 -20.91
N GLU A 13 6.99 -2.40 -20.71
CA GLU A 13 8.06 -3.17 -20.05
C GLU A 13 9.22 -3.28 -21.04
N LYS A 14 10.23 -2.45 -20.89
CA LYS A 14 11.53 -2.66 -21.52
C LYS A 14 12.57 -2.70 -20.39
N ASP A 15 13.53 -3.61 -20.51
CA ASP A 15 14.79 -3.60 -19.74
C ASP A 15 15.60 -2.32 -20.08
N MET A 16 15.13 -1.20 -19.61
CA MET A 16 15.82 0.09 -19.73
C MET A 16 16.13 0.58 -18.33
N LEU A 17 17.41 0.59 -18.01
CA LEU A 17 17.96 1.42 -16.93
C LEU A 17 17.46 2.87 -17.15
N PHE A 18 16.79 3.47 -16.14
CA PHE A 18 16.20 4.81 -16.20
C PHE A 18 14.92 4.99 -17.03
N ALA A 19 14.02 4.00 -17.08
CA ALA A 19 12.77 4.14 -17.82
C ALA A 19 11.85 5.27 -17.28
N THR A 20 11.97 5.71 -16.03
CA THR A 20 11.23 6.84 -15.47
C THR A 20 12.12 7.68 -14.54
N LEU A 21 12.36 8.94 -14.94
CA LEU A 21 12.90 10.01 -14.07
C LEU A 21 11.81 10.70 -13.25
N GLN A 22 10.54 10.36 -13.47
CA GLN A 22 9.39 10.93 -12.80
C GLN A 22 8.65 9.84 -12.03
N THR A 23 8.30 10.12 -10.79
CA THR A 23 7.41 9.29 -10.00
C THR A 23 6.05 9.17 -10.70
N SER A 24 5.45 7.99 -10.66
CA SER A 24 4.13 7.74 -11.22
C SER A 24 3.20 7.31 -10.10
N THR A 25 2.35 8.23 -9.64
CA THR A 25 1.35 7.94 -8.61
C THR A 25 0.04 7.49 -9.23
N ARG A 26 -0.57 6.46 -8.67
CA ARG A 26 -1.84 5.88 -9.14
C ARG A 26 -2.73 5.52 -7.97
N ASN A 27 -4.04 5.70 -8.16
CA ASN A 27 -5.03 5.12 -7.27
C ASN A 27 -5.11 3.61 -7.50
N ILE A 28 -4.98 2.85 -6.42
CA ILE A 28 -5.24 1.41 -6.39
C ILE A 28 -6.26 1.11 -5.31
N LYS A 29 -6.89 -0.06 -5.42
CA LYS A 29 -7.80 -0.55 -4.40
C LYS A 29 -7.16 -1.76 -3.72
N ILE A 30 -6.98 -1.67 -2.41
CA ILE A 30 -6.52 -2.76 -1.54
C ILE A 30 -7.70 -3.14 -0.65
N LYS A 31 -8.23 -4.36 -0.85
CA LYS A 31 -9.51 -4.76 -0.24
C LYS A 31 -10.59 -3.70 -0.53
N ASN A 32 -11.08 -3.04 0.50
CA ASN A 32 -12.16 -2.06 0.44
C ASN A 32 -11.65 -0.61 0.39
N HIS A 33 -10.36 -0.38 0.59
CA HIS A 33 -9.77 0.94 0.73
C HIS A 33 -9.06 1.40 -0.54
N THR A 34 -9.16 2.70 -0.84
CA THR A 34 -8.39 3.34 -1.91
C THR A 34 -7.06 3.84 -1.36
N CYS A 35 -5.97 3.44 -2.00
CA CYS A 35 -4.61 3.84 -1.67
C CYS A 35 -3.95 4.53 -2.87
N LEU A 36 -2.97 5.38 -2.58
CA LEU A 36 -2.05 5.89 -3.58
C LEU A 36 -0.84 4.97 -3.65
N LEU A 37 -0.57 4.42 -4.83
CA LEU A 37 0.65 3.68 -5.12
C LEU A 37 1.56 4.55 -5.96
N THR A 38 2.73 4.88 -5.42
CA THR A 38 3.76 5.65 -6.13
C THR A 38 4.90 4.73 -6.53
N ASP A 39 5.16 4.66 -7.84
CA ASP A 39 6.31 3.95 -8.40
C ASP A 39 7.51 4.91 -8.38
N THR A 40 8.59 4.48 -7.73
CA THR A 40 9.83 5.26 -7.59
C THR A 40 10.91 4.75 -8.56
N VAL A 41 11.97 5.50 -8.69
CA VAL A 41 13.16 5.04 -9.43
C VAL A 41 13.81 3.89 -8.68
N GLY A 42 14.10 2.77 -9.39
CA GLY A 42 14.79 1.62 -8.81
C GLY A 42 16.19 2.00 -8.33
N PHE A 43 16.57 1.50 -7.15
CA PHE A 43 17.94 1.62 -6.65
C PHE A 43 18.88 0.82 -7.56
N ILE A 44 19.87 1.50 -8.13
CA ILE A 44 20.86 0.90 -9.01
C ILE A 44 22.15 0.74 -8.22
N GLU A 45 22.69 -0.47 -8.27
CA GLU A 45 24.03 -0.79 -7.78
C GLU A 45 25.05 0.18 -8.41
N ARG A 46 25.67 1.06 -7.63
CA ARG A 46 26.58 2.13 -8.07
C ARG A 46 25.94 3.42 -8.58
N LEU A 47 24.90 3.93 -7.91
CA LEU A 47 24.46 5.32 -8.12
C LEU A 47 25.63 6.28 -7.82
N PRO A 48 26.14 7.05 -8.79
CA PRO A 48 27.14 8.08 -8.52
C PRO A 48 26.56 9.10 -7.52
N HIS A 49 27.37 9.59 -6.57
CA HIS A 49 26.93 10.53 -5.52
C HIS A 49 26.22 11.78 -6.05
N ASN A 50 26.57 12.24 -7.26
CA ASN A 50 25.92 13.34 -7.93
C ASN A 50 24.48 13.02 -8.39
N LEU A 51 24.16 11.75 -8.70
CA LEU A 51 22.81 11.30 -9.01
C LEU A 51 21.95 11.15 -7.75
N ILE A 52 22.51 10.76 -6.61
CA ILE A 52 21.80 10.74 -5.33
C ILE A 52 21.22 12.13 -5.01
N GLN A 53 21.95 13.22 -5.29
CA GLN A 53 21.45 14.56 -5.10
C GLN A 53 20.31 14.93 -6.07
N ALA A 54 20.36 14.45 -7.31
CA ALA A 54 19.28 14.66 -8.29
C ALA A 54 18.01 13.87 -7.96
N PHE A 55 18.16 12.70 -7.32
CA PHE A 55 17.04 11.87 -6.86
C PHE A 55 16.51 12.27 -5.48
N ARG A 56 17.17 13.19 -4.78
CA ARG A 56 16.80 13.57 -3.40
C ARG A 56 15.36 14.03 -3.29
N SER A 57 14.87 14.82 -4.26
CA SER A 57 13.46 15.26 -4.27
C SER A 57 12.47 14.11 -4.49
N THR A 58 12.83 13.14 -5.30
CA THR A 58 12.01 11.92 -5.55
C THR A 58 12.03 10.98 -4.33
N LEU A 59 13.15 10.95 -3.61
CA LEU A 59 13.31 10.14 -2.41
C LEU A 59 12.67 10.82 -1.16
N GLU A 60 12.41 12.13 -1.19
CA GLU A 60 11.63 12.79 -0.15
C GLU A 60 10.20 12.28 -0.08
N GLU A 61 9.60 11.85 -1.21
CA GLU A 61 8.29 11.21 -1.23
C GLU A 61 8.25 9.88 -0.44
N VAL A 62 9.39 9.19 -0.32
CA VAL A 62 9.50 7.95 0.45
C VAL A 62 9.28 8.18 1.95
N LYS A 63 9.65 9.37 2.46
CA LYS A 63 9.47 9.74 3.88
C LYS A 63 8.00 9.97 4.24
N GLU A 64 7.21 10.43 3.26
CA GLU A 64 5.79 10.73 3.44
C GLU A 64 4.90 9.49 3.25
N ALA A 65 5.50 8.33 2.91
CA ALA A 65 4.76 7.10 2.68
C ALA A 65 4.30 6.47 4.01
N ASP A 66 3.06 5.98 4.05
CA ASP A 66 2.53 5.21 5.18
C ASP A 66 3.07 3.77 5.20
N LEU A 67 3.51 3.25 4.03
CA LEU A 67 4.07 1.92 3.86
C LEU A 67 5.03 1.90 2.66
N LEU A 68 6.16 1.23 2.82
CA LEU A 68 7.11 0.96 1.76
C LEU A 68 7.02 -0.49 1.28
N LEU A 69 7.03 -0.68 -0.03
CA LEU A 69 7.18 -1.99 -0.65
C LEU A 69 8.57 -2.09 -1.25
N HIS A 70 9.47 -2.82 -0.57
CA HIS A 70 10.82 -3.07 -1.07
C HIS A 70 10.80 -4.29 -2.01
N VAL A 71 10.70 -4.02 -3.32
CA VAL A 71 10.61 -5.09 -4.33
C VAL A 71 12.00 -5.61 -4.67
N VAL A 72 12.22 -6.90 -4.41
CA VAL A 72 13.48 -7.60 -4.58
C VAL A 72 13.36 -8.61 -5.72
N ASP A 73 14.32 -8.66 -6.63
CA ASP A 73 14.42 -9.72 -7.63
C ASP A 73 15.01 -10.98 -7.01
N SER A 74 14.15 -11.94 -6.63
CA SER A 74 14.57 -13.17 -5.96
C SER A 74 15.24 -14.19 -6.90
N SER A 75 15.26 -13.93 -8.20
CA SER A 75 15.97 -14.76 -9.17
C SER A 75 17.46 -14.43 -9.29
N PHE A 76 17.89 -13.35 -8.66
CA PHE A 76 19.28 -12.89 -8.68
C PHE A 76 20.06 -13.49 -7.50
N GLU A 77 21.25 -14.04 -7.74
CA GLU A 77 22.04 -14.74 -6.72
C GLU A 77 22.43 -13.81 -5.56
N ASP A 78 22.84 -12.57 -5.88
CA ASP A 78 23.29 -11.56 -4.92
C ASP A 78 22.19 -10.62 -4.43
N TYR A 79 20.91 -11.06 -4.43
CA TYR A 79 19.76 -10.22 -4.01
C TYR A 79 19.96 -9.61 -2.62
N GLN A 80 20.65 -10.31 -1.71
CA GLN A 80 20.90 -9.81 -0.35
C GLN A 80 21.73 -8.52 -0.35
N LEU A 81 22.75 -8.43 -1.21
CA LEU A 81 23.54 -7.22 -1.36
C LEU A 81 22.69 -6.03 -1.82
N GLN A 82 21.70 -6.27 -2.70
CA GLN A 82 20.76 -5.25 -3.14
C GLN A 82 19.84 -4.81 -2.00
N VAL A 83 19.34 -5.75 -1.18
CA VAL A 83 18.55 -5.46 0.02
C VAL A 83 19.35 -4.59 0.98
N ASP A 84 20.57 -4.98 1.31
CA ASP A 84 21.42 -4.25 2.26
C ASP A 84 21.79 -2.85 1.75
N THR A 85 22.04 -2.72 0.44
CA THR A 85 22.32 -1.43 -0.19
C THR A 85 21.12 -0.48 -0.13
N THR A 86 19.92 -0.98 -0.44
CA THR A 86 18.69 -0.19 -0.36
C THR A 86 18.41 0.24 1.07
N ASN A 87 18.53 -0.66 2.04
CA ASN A 87 18.31 -0.36 3.44
C ASN A 87 19.26 0.74 3.95
N LYS A 88 20.54 0.70 3.60
CA LYS A 88 21.51 1.77 3.92
C LYS A 88 21.10 3.11 3.35
N VAL A 89 20.62 3.15 2.10
CA VAL A 89 20.17 4.41 1.49
C VAL A 89 18.92 4.95 2.18
N LEU A 90 17.97 4.09 2.56
CA LEU A 90 16.80 4.49 3.32
C LEU A 90 17.17 5.06 4.70
N GLU A 91 18.14 4.44 5.38
CA GLU A 91 18.69 4.93 6.65
C GLU A 91 19.37 6.30 6.48
N GLU A 92 20.21 6.48 5.46
CA GLU A 92 20.86 7.77 5.13
C GLU A 92 19.83 8.88 4.81
N LEU A 93 18.67 8.51 4.29
CA LEU A 93 17.55 9.41 4.04
C LEU A 93 16.74 9.73 5.31
N GLY A 94 16.99 9.04 6.42
CA GLY A 94 16.24 9.18 7.67
C GLY A 94 14.85 8.53 7.64
N VAL A 95 14.70 7.47 6.84
CA VAL A 95 13.48 6.63 6.79
C VAL A 95 13.64 5.51 7.82
N GLU A 96 13.38 5.81 9.10
CA GLU A 96 13.63 4.86 10.19
C GLU A 96 12.35 4.19 10.71
N ASN A 97 11.21 4.87 10.61
CA ASN A 97 9.97 4.44 11.27
C ASN A 97 8.85 4.05 10.30
N THR A 98 9.05 4.21 9.00
CA THR A 98 8.04 3.84 8.00
C THR A 98 7.97 2.31 7.90
N PRO A 99 6.80 1.70 8.09
CA PRO A 99 6.63 0.26 7.89
C PRO A 99 7.09 -0.16 6.50
N MET A 100 7.72 -1.33 6.38
CA MET A 100 8.21 -1.83 5.09
C MET A 100 7.92 -3.32 4.94
N ILE A 101 7.43 -3.72 3.76
CA ILE A 101 7.27 -5.13 3.35
C ILE A 101 8.32 -5.45 2.30
N TYR A 102 9.10 -6.52 2.52
CA TYR A 102 10.01 -7.05 1.50
C TYR A 102 9.23 -7.95 0.53
N VAL A 103 9.13 -7.54 -0.72
CA VAL A 103 8.39 -8.23 -1.78
C VAL A 103 9.37 -8.96 -2.68
N TYR A 104 9.61 -10.25 -2.40
CA TYR A 104 10.49 -11.10 -3.19
C TYR A 104 9.78 -11.53 -4.48
N ASN A 105 10.03 -10.79 -5.56
CA ASN A 105 9.40 -10.99 -6.86
C ASN A 105 10.20 -11.97 -7.74
N LYS A 106 9.56 -12.45 -8.80
CA LYS A 106 10.09 -13.40 -9.80
C LYS A 106 10.37 -14.79 -9.23
N VAL A 107 9.55 -15.24 -8.26
CA VAL A 107 9.71 -16.60 -7.70
C VAL A 107 9.59 -17.71 -8.73
N ASP A 108 8.90 -17.46 -9.85
CA ASP A 108 8.81 -18.35 -11.01
C ASP A 108 10.16 -18.60 -11.70
N LEU A 109 11.12 -17.70 -11.53
CA LEU A 109 12.47 -17.79 -12.09
C LEU A 109 13.54 -18.19 -11.07
N ASN A 110 13.17 -18.34 -9.79
CA ASN A 110 14.15 -18.66 -8.73
C ASN A 110 14.72 -20.07 -8.92
N LYS A 111 15.99 -20.13 -9.28
CA LYS A 111 16.76 -21.38 -9.48
C LYS A 111 17.64 -21.74 -8.28
N TYR A 112 17.84 -20.83 -7.35
CA TYR A 112 18.82 -20.95 -6.27
C TYR A 112 18.23 -21.48 -4.95
N GLY A 113 16.92 -21.79 -4.93
CA GLY A 113 16.26 -22.48 -3.81
C GLY A 113 15.93 -21.58 -2.65
N TYR A 114 16.72 -21.56 -1.61
CA TYR A 114 16.35 -20.86 -0.38
C TYR A 114 16.69 -19.38 -0.42
N VAL A 115 15.65 -18.53 -0.29
CA VAL A 115 15.78 -17.12 0.03
C VAL A 115 15.69 -16.99 1.56
N HIS A 116 16.62 -16.26 2.19
CA HIS A 116 16.50 -15.89 3.60
C HIS A 116 15.80 -14.55 3.70
N PRO A 117 14.47 -14.53 3.89
CA PRO A 117 13.71 -13.28 3.82
C PRO A 117 13.88 -12.45 5.09
N VAL A 118 13.87 -11.13 4.91
CA VAL A 118 13.72 -10.16 6.01
C VAL A 118 12.23 -9.95 6.25
N SER A 119 11.80 -10.05 7.51
CA SER A 119 10.38 -9.90 7.89
C SER A 119 10.02 -8.44 8.15
N PRO A 120 8.80 -8.00 7.80
CA PRO A 120 7.74 -8.75 7.11
C PRO A 120 8.03 -8.95 5.62
N TYR A 121 7.60 -10.07 5.04
CA TYR A 121 7.88 -10.38 3.64
C TYR A 121 6.76 -11.15 2.95
N VAL A 122 6.74 -11.05 1.61
CA VAL A 122 5.86 -11.84 0.75
C VAL A 122 6.63 -12.29 -0.49
N PHE A 123 6.40 -13.54 -0.92
CA PHE A 123 6.92 -14.09 -2.16
C PHE A 123 5.88 -13.97 -3.27
N ILE A 124 6.25 -13.35 -4.41
CA ILE A 124 5.34 -13.16 -5.53
C ILE A 124 5.99 -13.51 -6.88
N SER A 125 5.16 -13.78 -7.87
CA SER A 125 5.48 -13.54 -9.27
C SER A 125 4.47 -12.56 -9.83
N ALA A 126 4.89 -11.32 -10.04
CA ALA A 126 4.03 -10.30 -10.64
C ALA A 126 3.61 -10.70 -12.08
N LYS A 127 4.49 -11.40 -12.81
CA LYS A 127 4.24 -11.87 -14.17
C LYS A 127 3.19 -12.98 -14.20
N GLU A 128 3.36 -14.00 -13.35
CA GLU A 128 2.48 -15.17 -13.28
C GLU A 128 1.30 -14.96 -12.32
N LYS A 129 1.22 -13.77 -11.65
CA LYS A 129 0.19 -13.40 -10.68
C LYS A 129 0.11 -14.34 -9.47
N ILE A 130 1.25 -14.85 -9.01
CA ILE A 130 1.36 -15.71 -7.83
C ILE A 130 1.57 -14.84 -6.60
N GLY A 131 0.89 -15.13 -5.49
CA GLY A 131 1.08 -14.50 -4.17
C GLY A 131 0.63 -13.03 -4.08
N LEU A 132 -0.16 -12.53 -5.04
CA LEU A 132 -0.66 -11.14 -5.01
C LEU A 132 -1.73 -10.95 -3.96
N ASP A 133 -2.53 -11.97 -3.69
CA ASP A 133 -3.51 -12.04 -2.61
C ASP A 133 -2.84 -11.92 -1.24
N LEU A 134 -1.73 -12.64 -1.03
CA LEU A 134 -0.93 -12.55 0.19
C LEU A 134 -0.30 -11.15 0.35
N LEU A 135 0.13 -10.54 -0.75
CA LEU A 135 0.64 -9.16 -0.72
C LEU A 135 -0.45 -8.17 -0.35
N GLU A 136 -1.67 -8.31 -0.92
CA GLU A 136 -2.81 -7.47 -0.54
C GLU A 136 -3.18 -7.64 0.94
N ASP A 137 -3.16 -8.88 1.45
CA ASP A 137 -3.43 -9.17 2.85
C ASP A 137 -2.42 -8.50 3.77
N GLU A 138 -1.12 -8.59 3.46
CA GLU A 138 -0.07 -8.00 4.28
C GLU A 138 -0.11 -6.47 4.24
N ILE A 139 -0.35 -5.86 3.07
CA ILE A 139 -0.56 -4.41 2.95
C ILE A 139 -1.76 -3.97 3.79
N SER A 140 -2.88 -4.68 3.68
CA SER A 140 -4.10 -4.40 4.43
C SER A 140 -3.87 -4.50 5.93
N HIS A 141 -3.18 -5.54 6.38
CA HIS A 141 -2.86 -5.74 7.80
C HIS A 141 -2.04 -4.59 8.39
N ILE A 142 -1.11 -4.03 7.62
CA ILE A 142 -0.26 -2.92 8.11
C ILE A 142 -0.99 -1.58 8.04
N LEU A 143 -1.61 -1.25 6.90
CA LEU A 143 -2.21 0.07 6.67
C LEU A 143 -3.54 0.26 7.40
N PHE A 144 -4.33 -0.82 7.55
CA PHE A 144 -5.71 -0.75 8.05
C PHE A 144 -5.91 -1.46 9.39
N LYS A 145 -4.84 -1.77 10.12
CA LYS A 145 -4.87 -2.44 11.44
C LYS A 145 -5.74 -1.73 12.48
N ASP A 146 -5.89 -0.41 12.36
CA ASP A 146 -6.64 0.43 13.29
C ASP A 146 -8.08 0.70 12.81
N TYR A 147 -8.49 0.09 11.69
CA TYR A 147 -9.86 0.17 11.20
C TYR A 147 -10.71 -0.89 11.88
N GLU A 148 -11.92 -0.48 12.27
CA GLU A 148 -12.92 -1.32 12.92
C GLU A 148 -14.25 -1.19 12.16
N THR A 149 -15.06 -2.25 12.18
CA THR A 149 -16.43 -2.19 11.65
C THR A 149 -17.37 -1.65 12.73
N PHE A 150 -18.13 -0.62 12.39
CA PHE A 150 -19.14 0.00 13.24
C PHE A 150 -20.54 -0.17 12.64
N GLN A 151 -21.51 -0.47 13.51
CA GLN A 151 -22.93 -0.49 13.16
C GLN A 151 -23.60 0.70 13.83
N LEU A 152 -24.12 1.61 13.02
CA LEU A 152 -24.67 2.88 13.48
C LEU A 152 -26.16 2.95 13.13
N GLY A 153 -26.96 3.52 14.04
CA GLY A 153 -28.38 3.84 13.80
C GLY A 153 -28.55 5.35 13.77
N ILE A 154 -28.62 5.94 12.59
CA ILE A 154 -28.65 7.40 12.42
C ILE A 154 -30.10 7.85 12.25
N PRO A 155 -30.63 8.71 13.15
CA PRO A 155 -31.99 9.24 13.01
C PRO A 155 -32.17 10.00 11.70
N TYR A 156 -33.36 9.95 11.13
CA TYR A 156 -33.67 10.58 9.84
C TYR A 156 -33.51 12.11 9.82
N ASP A 157 -33.60 12.76 10.98
CA ASP A 157 -33.37 14.20 11.14
C ASP A 157 -31.86 14.58 11.18
N GLN A 158 -30.94 13.60 11.20
CA GLN A 158 -29.49 13.77 11.21
C GLN A 158 -28.87 13.47 9.83
N GLY A 159 -29.50 13.99 8.78
CA GLY A 159 -29.06 13.72 7.40
C GLY A 159 -27.66 14.21 7.05
N GLU A 160 -27.17 15.27 7.72
CA GLU A 160 -25.79 15.77 7.52
C GLU A 160 -24.75 14.79 8.09
N ASP A 161 -25.02 14.21 9.26
CA ASP A 161 -24.16 13.20 9.88
C ASP A 161 -24.10 11.93 9.01
N PHE A 162 -25.25 11.49 8.50
CA PHE A 162 -25.32 10.37 7.55
C PHE A 162 -24.50 10.65 6.29
N LYS A 163 -24.67 11.83 5.69
CA LYS A 163 -23.95 12.23 4.48
C LYS A 163 -22.44 12.24 4.72
N TYR A 164 -21.99 12.82 5.83
CA TYR A 164 -20.58 12.88 6.17
C TYR A 164 -19.97 11.48 6.28
N LEU A 165 -20.60 10.57 7.03
CA LEU A 165 -20.13 9.19 7.20
C LEU A 165 -20.13 8.44 5.87
N TYR A 166 -21.18 8.62 5.06
CA TYR A 166 -21.30 7.97 3.76
C TYR A 166 -20.20 8.40 2.76
N GLU A 167 -19.79 9.66 2.81
CA GLU A 167 -18.78 10.23 1.89
C GLU A 167 -17.33 10.01 2.39
N ASN A 168 -17.13 9.86 3.70
CA ASN A 168 -15.78 9.86 4.32
C ASN A 168 -15.35 8.53 4.96
N THR A 169 -16.19 7.48 4.89
CA THR A 169 -15.85 6.15 5.39
C THR A 169 -16.11 5.09 4.30
N TYR A 170 -15.60 3.88 4.53
CA TYR A 170 -16.02 2.76 3.69
C TYR A 170 -17.37 2.22 4.19
N VAL A 171 -18.38 2.32 3.35
CA VAL A 171 -19.75 1.87 3.66
C VAL A 171 -19.92 0.44 3.16
N GLU A 172 -20.14 -0.49 4.09
CA GLU A 172 -20.43 -1.90 3.77
C GLU A 172 -21.91 -2.13 3.49
N GLN A 173 -22.78 -1.52 4.30
CA GLN A 173 -24.22 -1.71 4.21
C GLN A 173 -25.00 -0.46 4.63
N VAL A 174 -26.09 -0.19 3.94
CA VAL A 174 -27.11 0.82 4.30
C VAL A 174 -28.49 0.18 4.24
N ASP A 175 -29.27 0.28 5.34
CA ASP A 175 -30.66 -0.14 5.40
C ASP A 175 -31.51 0.97 6.00
N TYR A 176 -32.68 1.23 5.40
CA TYR A 176 -33.65 2.16 5.90
C TYR A 176 -34.64 1.42 6.79
N ARG A 177 -34.61 1.66 8.12
CA ARG A 177 -35.48 1.06 9.12
C ARG A 177 -36.53 2.08 9.58
N ASP A 178 -37.55 1.63 10.31
CA ASP A 178 -38.68 2.48 10.67
C ASP A 178 -38.25 3.79 11.36
N ASP A 179 -37.32 3.77 12.30
CA ASP A 179 -36.94 4.91 13.12
C ASP A 179 -35.57 5.51 12.80
N TYR A 180 -34.73 4.82 12.01
CA TYR A 180 -33.37 5.25 11.72
C TYR A 180 -32.82 4.62 10.44
N ILE A 181 -31.74 5.21 9.92
CA ILE A 181 -30.93 4.64 8.85
C ILE A 181 -29.85 3.78 9.51
N TYR A 182 -29.91 2.46 9.27
CA TYR A 182 -28.81 1.56 9.63
C TYR A 182 -27.65 1.77 8.67
N LEU A 183 -26.47 1.99 9.23
CA LEU A 183 -25.25 2.17 8.47
C LEU A 183 -24.15 1.30 9.06
N GLN A 184 -23.61 0.36 8.25
CA GLN A 184 -22.42 -0.41 8.59
C GLN A 184 -21.23 0.16 7.84
N ILE A 185 -20.22 0.60 8.59
CA ILE A 185 -19.03 1.27 8.06
C ILE A 185 -17.76 0.64 8.60
N GLU A 186 -16.67 0.76 7.85
CA GLU A 186 -15.32 0.51 8.30
C GLU A 186 -14.57 1.84 8.41
N ALA A 187 -14.04 2.15 9.59
CA ALA A 187 -13.37 3.42 9.90
C ALA A 187 -12.41 3.28 11.08
N LYS A 188 -11.52 4.25 11.25
CA LYS A 188 -10.79 4.37 12.52
C LYS A 188 -11.69 5.01 13.57
N ARG A 189 -11.71 4.45 14.77
CA ARG A 189 -12.55 4.94 15.88
C ARG A 189 -12.37 6.44 16.16
N GLN A 190 -11.15 6.94 16.03
CA GLN A 190 -10.84 8.35 16.25
C GLN A 190 -11.47 9.28 15.20
N ASP A 191 -11.64 8.82 13.96
CA ASP A 191 -12.16 9.62 12.85
C ASP A 191 -13.68 9.79 12.94
N ILE A 192 -14.35 8.84 13.62
CA ILE A 192 -15.81 8.85 13.81
C ILE A 192 -16.23 9.09 15.26
N LYS A 193 -15.34 9.59 16.12
CA LYS A 193 -15.61 9.75 17.57
C LYS A 193 -16.90 10.53 17.88
N ASP A 194 -17.21 11.55 17.09
CA ASP A 194 -18.40 12.40 17.27
C ASP A 194 -19.71 11.69 16.84
N TYR A 195 -19.59 10.58 16.11
CA TYR A 195 -20.68 9.76 15.60
C TYR A 195 -20.90 8.47 16.38
N LEU A 196 -20.01 8.15 17.36
CA LEU A 196 -20.17 6.99 18.23
C LEU A 196 -21.44 7.05 19.12
N LYS A 197 -22.07 8.23 19.23
CA LYS A 197 -23.40 8.42 19.85
C LYS A 197 -24.50 7.62 19.15
N TYR A 198 -24.28 7.23 17.89
CA TYR A 198 -25.21 6.42 17.08
C TYR A 198 -24.89 4.92 17.09
N LEU A 199 -23.88 4.50 17.86
CA LEU A 199 -23.47 3.10 17.91
C LEU A 199 -24.60 2.21 18.39
N LEU A 200 -24.93 1.19 17.61
CA LEU A 200 -25.87 0.16 18.00
C LEU A 200 -25.12 -0.86 18.90
N LEU A 201 -25.56 -0.94 20.16
CA LEU A 201 -25.06 -1.97 21.07
C LEU A 201 -25.74 -3.29 20.73
N ASN A 202 -24.95 -4.33 20.44
CA ASN A 202 -25.44 -5.71 20.28
C ASN A 202 -25.92 -6.28 21.61
#